data_bbcb38883b277bfe6c5a03ff957a4fad
#
_entry.id   bbcb38883b277bfe6c5a03ff957a4fad
#
_cell.length_a   1.000
_cell.length_b   1.000
_cell.length_c   1.000
_cell.angle_alpha   90.00
_cell.angle_beta   90.00
_cell.angle_gamma   90.00
#
_symmetry.space_group_name_H-M   'P 1'
#
loop_
_entity.id
_entity.type
_entity.pdbx_description
1 polymer ?
#
loop_
_entity_poly.entity_id
_entity_poly.type
_entity_poly.pdbx_seq_one_letter_code
_entity_poly.pdbx_strand_id
1 'polypeptide(L)'
;KNRENDGNRYIAARAGQLSPETSYVLHRFGMRQPTYVNNIGTRVRDMDIRKIPGISDDISMKKAWNMMAELNAVTLPIVDEEDRLDGIITINDIATSYMENQDSTIIAQAKTPYRNILETLEAEMVVGDPEAVFERGNVLISAADPDVMEDYIHQDDMVITGNRYESQLSAIESGAGCIVVCLGAPVSRSIRKLANEHGCTVIITPLDTYTVARRINQCMPVRAFMRREGLIKFLPGDYTDSIKDSMQNTRIRDFPVVDKTGHYIGMISRRNLLGAKGKHIIL
;
A
#
# COMPACT_ATOMS: atom_id res chain seq x y z
N LYS A 1 -28.35 29.59 -30.62
CA LYS A 1 -28.43 30.71 -29.63
C LYS A 1 -27.39 30.52 -28.50
N ASN A 2 -27.01 29.33 -28.12
CA ASN A 2 -26.10 29.09 -26.97
C ASN A 2 -24.60 29.02 -27.34
N ARG A 3 -24.27 29.27 -28.62
CA ARG A 3 -22.90 29.10 -29.15
C ARG A 3 -22.01 30.34 -29.01
N GLU A 4 -22.57 31.45 -28.63
CA GLU A 4 -21.89 32.76 -28.82
C GLU A 4 -21.27 33.38 -27.58
N ASN A 5 -21.49 32.82 -26.34
CA ASN A 5 -21.13 33.61 -25.16
C ASN A 5 -20.43 32.85 -23.97
N ASP A 6 -20.10 31.56 -24.04
CA ASP A 6 -19.56 30.89 -22.86
C ASP A 6 -18.23 30.12 -23.07
N GLY A 7 -17.65 30.24 -24.28
CA GLY A 7 -16.41 29.53 -24.62
C GLY A 7 -16.53 27.99 -24.73
N ASN A 8 -17.73 27.44 -24.59
CA ASN A 8 -17.95 26.00 -24.60
C ASN A 8 -18.18 25.47 -26.03
N ARG A 9 -17.71 24.22 -26.27
CA ARG A 9 -17.93 23.53 -27.53
C ARG A 9 -19.21 22.70 -27.46
N TYR A 10 -20.23 23.14 -28.18
CA TYR A 10 -21.49 22.39 -28.32
C TYR A 10 -21.49 21.50 -29.54
N ILE A 11 -22.00 20.27 -29.39
CA ILE A 11 -22.14 19.29 -30.47
C ILE A 11 -23.62 18.93 -30.57
N ALA A 12 -24.19 19.01 -31.77
CA ALA A 12 -25.53 18.52 -32.01
C ALA A 12 -25.57 16.99 -31.80
N ALA A 13 -26.46 16.55 -30.93
CA ALA A 13 -26.59 15.12 -30.59
C ALA A 13 -28.05 14.68 -30.66
N ARG A 14 -28.28 13.38 -30.84
CA ARG A 14 -29.58 12.70 -30.83
C ARG A 14 -29.57 11.45 -30.00
N ALA A 15 -30.67 11.13 -29.33
CA ALA A 15 -30.86 9.95 -28.53
C ALA A 15 -31.63 8.81 -29.24
N GLY A 16 -32.17 9.06 -30.43
CA GLY A 16 -32.94 8.10 -31.21
C GLY A 16 -32.55 8.08 -32.69
N GLN A 17 -33.26 7.29 -33.46
CA GLN A 17 -33.09 7.29 -34.91
C GLN A 17 -33.69 8.53 -35.53
N LEU A 18 -33.11 8.99 -36.64
CA LEU A 18 -33.68 10.11 -37.41
C LEU A 18 -34.89 9.64 -38.13
N SER A 19 -35.94 10.48 -38.12
CA SER A 19 -37.11 10.22 -39.00
C SER A 19 -36.70 10.42 -40.48
N PRO A 20 -37.41 9.79 -41.40
CA PRO A 20 -37.16 9.96 -42.82
C PRO A 20 -37.21 11.44 -43.26
N GLU A 21 -38.13 12.23 -42.70
CA GLU A 21 -38.27 13.65 -42.97
C GLU A 21 -37.05 14.44 -42.47
N THR A 22 -36.59 14.18 -41.26
CA THR A 22 -35.37 14.81 -40.69
C THR A 22 -34.16 14.50 -41.54
N SER A 23 -34.01 13.23 -41.94
CA SER A 23 -32.91 12.80 -42.79
C SER A 23 -32.94 13.49 -44.15
N TYR A 24 -34.11 13.62 -44.76
CA TYR A 24 -34.30 14.35 -46.02
C TYR A 24 -33.92 15.81 -45.88
N VAL A 25 -34.38 16.52 -44.85
CA VAL A 25 -34.06 17.94 -44.60
C VAL A 25 -32.56 18.13 -44.40
N LEU A 26 -31.93 17.33 -43.58
CA LEU A 26 -30.48 17.41 -43.33
C LEU A 26 -29.68 17.22 -44.63
N HIS A 27 -30.08 16.22 -45.44
CA HIS A 27 -29.45 16.00 -46.73
C HIS A 27 -29.69 17.17 -47.71
N ARG A 28 -30.91 17.65 -47.79
CA ARG A 28 -31.32 18.77 -48.69
C ARG A 28 -30.53 20.03 -48.44
N PHE A 29 -30.19 20.34 -47.16
CA PHE A 29 -29.47 21.54 -46.78
C PHE A 29 -27.97 21.29 -46.52
N GLY A 30 -27.44 20.13 -46.88
CA GLY A 30 -26.01 19.80 -46.70
C GLY A 30 -25.53 19.82 -45.23
N MET A 31 -26.46 19.61 -44.27
CA MET A 31 -26.15 19.64 -42.85
C MET A 31 -25.67 18.26 -42.39
N ARG A 32 -24.65 18.27 -41.49
CA ARG A 32 -24.18 17.04 -40.85
C ARG A 32 -25.25 16.49 -39.91
N GLN A 33 -25.42 15.19 -39.94
CA GLN A 33 -26.32 14.52 -39.00
C GLN A 33 -25.84 14.71 -37.54
N PRO A 34 -26.76 14.94 -36.56
CA PRO A 34 -26.46 14.98 -35.17
C PRO A 34 -25.80 13.66 -34.73
N THR A 35 -24.78 13.74 -33.87
CA THR A 35 -24.08 12.56 -33.35
C THR A 35 -25.04 11.72 -32.54
N TYR A 36 -25.12 10.42 -32.86
CA TYR A 36 -25.93 9.49 -32.07
C TYR A 36 -25.27 9.23 -30.70
N VAL A 37 -26.01 9.39 -29.61
CA VAL A 37 -25.55 9.19 -28.24
C VAL A 37 -26.38 8.10 -27.60
N ASN A 38 -25.78 6.92 -27.44
CA ASN A 38 -26.46 5.76 -26.86
C ASN A 38 -26.71 5.89 -25.36
N ASN A 39 -25.82 6.60 -24.66
CA ASN A 39 -25.89 6.79 -23.22
C ASN A 39 -25.31 8.15 -22.85
N ILE A 40 -26.07 8.91 -22.06
CA ILE A 40 -25.70 10.22 -21.53
C ILE A 40 -25.17 10.15 -20.10
N GLY A 41 -25.01 8.95 -19.55
CA GLY A 41 -24.48 8.71 -18.21
C GLY A 41 -23.08 9.31 -18.05
N THR A 42 -22.79 9.77 -16.85
CA THR A 42 -21.46 10.28 -16.47
C THR A 42 -20.46 9.13 -16.56
N ARG A 43 -19.28 9.42 -17.09
CA ARG A 43 -18.17 8.46 -17.12
C ARG A 43 -17.18 8.72 -16.01
N VAL A 44 -16.38 7.71 -15.67
CA VAL A 44 -15.31 7.80 -14.67
C VAL A 44 -14.38 8.98 -14.93
N ARG A 45 -13.98 9.21 -16.18
CA ARG A 45 -13.12 10.35 -16.56
C ARG A 45 -13.73 11.73 -16.33
N ASP A 46 -15.05 11.80 -16.19
CA ASP A 46 -15.78 13.04 -15.94
C ASP A 46 -15.96 13.31 -14.43
N MET A 47 -15.44 12.40 -13.57
CA MET A 47 -15.47 12.50 -12.12
C MET A 47 -14.18 13.17 -11.60
N ASP A 48 -14.26 13.63 -10.37
CA ASP A 48 -13.08 14.06 -9.61
C ASP A 48 -12.38 12.80 -9.06
N ILE A 49 -11.36 12.31 -9.77
CA ILE A 49 -10.56 11.15 -9.38
C ILE A 49 -9.48 11.61 -8.39
N ARG A 50 -9.48 11.05 -7.18
CA ARG A 50 -8.47 11.35 -6.17
C ARG A 50 -7.10 10.86 -6.63
N LYS A 51 -6.12 11.76 -6.57
CA LYS A 51 -4.71 11.45 -6.88
C LYS A 51 -3.99 10.93 -5.63
N ILE A 52 -4.33 9.71 -5.22
CA ILE A 52 -3.57 8.99 -4.20
C ILE A 52 -2.36 8.36 -4.90
N PRO A 53 -1.13 8.58 -4.43
CA PRO A 53 0.04 7.97 -5.07
C PRO A 53 0.01 6.45 -4.98
N GLY A 54 0.47 5.78 -6.03
CA GLY A 54 0.80 4.35 -5.96
C GLY A 54 2.01 4.15 -5.03
N ILE A 55 1.99 3.06 -4.28
CA ILE A 55 3.08 2.71 -3.37
C ILE A 55 3.73 1.41 -3.78
N SER A 56 5.01 1.22 -3.45
CA SER A 56 5.70 -0.04 -3.63
C SER A 56 5.18 -1.09 -2.64
N ASP A 57 5.20 -2.35 -3.03
CA ASP A 57 4.75 -3.48 -2.23
C ASP A 57 5.68 -3.82 -1.05
N ASP A 58 6.89 -3.27 -1.04
CA ASP A 58 7.93 -3.53 -0.05
C ASP A 58 7.99 -2.51 1.11
N ILE A 59 7.21 -1.43 1.08
CA ILE A 59 7.15 -0.49 2.20
C ILE A 59 6.56 -1.16 3.45
N SER A 60 6.97 -0.67 4.63
CA SER A 60 6.45 -1.22 5.89
C SER A 60 4.97 -0.91 6.11
N MET A 61 4.29 -1.79 6.86
CA MET A 61 2.92 -1.56 7.34
C MET A 61 2.81 -0.24 8.10
N LYS A 62 3.84 0.12 8.88
CA LYS A 62 3.92 1.39 9.61
C LYS A 62 3.91 2.58 8.66
N LYS A 63 4.71 2.52 7.60
CA LYS A 63 4.77 3.57 6.58
C LYS A 63 3.45 3.71 5.84
N ALA A 64 2.86 2.59 5.44
CA ALA A 64 1.54 2.58 4.79
C ALA A 64 0.46 3.21 5.70
N TRP A 65 0.44 2.87 6.98
CA TRP A 65 -0.47 3.48 7.96
C TRP A 65 -0.30 4.99 8.06
N ASN A 66 0.95 5.47 8.16
CA ASN A 66 1.24 6.90 8.21
C ASN A 66 0.76 7.62 6.94
N MET A 67 1.02 7.05 5.76
CA MET A 67 0.55 7.59 4.48
C MET A 67 -0.98 7.63 4.40
N MET A 68 -1.68 6.60 4.90
CA MET A 68 -3.16 6.62 4.97
C MET A 68 -3.66 7.78 5.81
N ALA A 69 -3.02 8.05 6.96
CA ALA A 69 -3.38 9.16 7.84
C ALA A 69 -3.12 10.53 7.18
N GLU A 70 -1.95 10.73 6.58
CA GLU A 70 -1.56 11.98 5.91
C GLU A 70 -2.45 12.27 4.69
N LEU A 71 -2.76 11.27 3.89
CA LEU A 71 -3.59 11.38 2.69
C LEU A 71 -5.10 11.36 2.99
N ASN A 72 -5.49 11.16 4.26
CA ASN A 72 -6.88 10.92 4.65
C ASN A 72 -7.52 9.83 3.74
N ALA A 73 -6.82 8.71 3.58
CA ALA A 73 -7.18 7.58 2.76
C ALA A 73 -7.36 6.33 3.62
N VAL A 74 -8.32 5.48 3.27
CA VAL A 74 -8.54 4.18 3.93
C VAL A 74 -8.05 3.00 3.08
N THR A 75 -7.59 3.30 1.87
CA THR A 75 -7.06 2.34 0.90
C THR A 75 -5.89 2.98 0.16
N LEU A 76 -4.79 2.26 0.04
CA LEU A 76 -3.66 2.62 -0.82
C LEU A 76 -3.54 1.64 -1.97
N PRO A 77 -3.33 2.15 -3.20
CA PRO A 77 -3.01 1.33 -4.35
C PRO A 77 -1.53 0.94 -4.31
N ILE A 78 -1.25 -0.30 -4.65
CA ILE A 78 0.10 -0.84 -4.77
C ILE A 78 0.40 -1.00 -6.25
N VAL A 79 1.54 -0.50 -6.68
CA VAL A 79 1.96 -0.51 -8.08
C VAL A 79 3.31 -1.18 -8.24
N ASP A 80 3.53 -1.75 -9.43
CA ASP A 80 4.83 -2.28 -9.83
C ASP A 80 5.79 -1.18 -10.32
N GLU A 81 6.98 -1.57 -10.77
CA GLU A 81 8.02 -0.66 -11.26
C GLU A 81 7.60 0.12 -12.52
N GLU A 82 6.61 -0.36 -13.25
CA GLU A 82 6.03 0.31 -14.42
C GLU A 82 4.73 1.07 -14.12
N ASP A 83 4.46 1.39 -12.86
CA ASP A 83 3.24 2.07 -12.39
C ASP A 83 1.93 1.31 -12.71
N ARG A 84 1.95 0.00 -12.93
CA ARG A 84 0.75 -0.80 -13.12
C ARG A 84 0.21 -1.25 -11.77
N LEU A 85 -1.12 -1.27 -11.66
CA LEU A 85 -1.78 -1.70 -10.43
C LEU A 85 -1.52 -3.19 -10.16
N ASP A 86 -0.77 -3.48 -9.08
CA ASP A 86 -0.47 -4.83 -8.59
C ASP A 86 -1.44 -5.27 -7.48
N GLY A 87 -1.88 -4.33 -6.64
CA GLY A 87 -2.78 -4.64 -5.53
C GLY A 87 -3.32 -3.43 -4.82
N ILE A 88 -4.02 -3.68 -3.73
CA ILE A 88 -4.48 -2.67 -2.78
C ILE A 88 -4.26 -3.15 -1.36
N ILE A 89 -4.03 -2.20 -0.44
CA ILE A 89 -4.05 -2.45 0.99
C ILE A 89 -5.01 -1.48 1.67
N THR A 90 -5.80 -1.97 2.62
CA THR A 90 -6.79 -1.18 3.36
C THR A 90 -6.42 -1.07 4.85
N ILE A 91 -6.99 -0.08 5.54
CA ILE A 91 -6.90 0.01 7.00
C ILE A 91 -7.33 -1.29 7.68
N ASN A 92 -8.36 -1.97 7.14
CA ASN A 92 -8.84 -3.23 7.69
C ASN A 92 -7.79 -4.35 7.56
N ASP A 93 -7.07 -4.42 6.44
CA ASP A 93 -6.01 -5.42 6.25
C ASP A 93 -4.88 -5.20 7.26
N ILE A 94 -4.49 -3.93 7.51
CA ILE A 94 -3.51 -3.55 8.53
C ILE A 94 -4.01 -3.92 9.95
N ALA A 95 -5.25 -3.59 10.29
CA ALA A 95 -5.81 -3.89 11.59
C ALA A 95 -5.92 -5.41 11.84
N THR A 96 -6.37 -6.16 10.83
CA THR A 96 -6.49 -7.62 10.90
C THR A 96 -5.11 -8.26 11.07
N SER A 97 -4.10 -7.82 10.31
CA SER A 97 -2.74 -8.35 10.44
C SER A 97 -2.17 -8.15 11.85
N TYR A 98 -2.48 -7.02 12.48
CA TYR A 98 -2.02 -6.72 13.83
C TYR A 98 -2.71 -7.56 14.90
N MET A 99 -3.97 -7.94 14.70
CA MET A 99 -4.75 -8.71 15.67
C MET A 99 -4.58 -10.23 15.52
N GLU A 100 -4.38 -10.72 14.31
CA GLU A 100 -4.36 -12.17 14.03
C GLU A 100 -2.94 -12.75 14.04
N ASN A 101 -1.91 -11.96 13.73
CA ASN A 101 -0.54 -12.46 13.62
C ASN A 101 0.20 -12.31 14.96
N GLN A 102 0.23 -13.38 15.72
CA GLN A 102 0.97 -13.50 17.00
C GLN A 102 2.17 -14.47 16.90
N ASP A 103 2.44 -14.98 15.70
CA ASP A 103 3.56 -15.90 15.48
C ASP A 103 4.88 -15.12 15.37
N SER A 104 5.88 -15.54 16.15
CA SER A 104 7.23 -14.96 16.15
C SER A 104 7.98 -15.12 14.81
N THR A 105 7.55 -16.06 13.95
CA THR A 105 8.14 -16.30 12.62
C THR A 105 7.60 -15.39 11.52
N ILE A 106 6.50 -14.68 11.76
CA ILE A 106 5.76 -13.95 10.72
C ILE A 106 6.64 -12.91 10.00
N ILE A 107 7.56 -12.27 10.71
CA ILE A 107 8.47 -11.25 10.16
C ILE A 107 9.42 -11.86 9.13
N ALA A 108 9.94 -13.06 9.44
CA ALA A 108 10.78 -13.80 8.51
C ALA A 108 9.98 -14.34 7.32
N GLN A 109 8.78 -14.89 7.56
CA GLN A 109 7.89 -15.37 6.50
C GLN A 109 7.48 -14.26 5.54
N ALA A 110 7.28 -13.03 6.05
CA ALA A 110 7.00 -11.85 5.25
C ALA A 110 8.22 -11.37 4.44
N LYS A 111 9.40 -11.95 4.64
CA LYS A 111 10.67 -11.54 4.05
C LYS A 111 10.91 -10.04 4.25
N THR A 112 11.01 -9.65 5.51
CA THR A 112 11.03 -8.24 5.91
C THR A 112 12.38 -7.61 5.60
N PRO A 113 12.43 -6.55 4.76
CA PRO A 113 13.67 -5.82 4.50
C PRO A 113 14.22 -5.16 5.77
N TYR A 114 15.53 -5.22 6.02
CA TYR A 114 16.12 -4.55 7.16
C TYR A 114 15.89 -3.03 7.16
N ARG A 115 15.82 -2.38 5.98
CA ARG A 115 15.47 -0.96 5.89
C ARG A 115 14.11 -0.63 6.53
N ASN A 116 13.12 -1.53 6.45
CA ASN A 116 11.83 -1.36 7.11
C ASN A 116 11.95 -1.46 8.63
N ILE A 117 12.81 -2.36 9.12
CA ILE A 117 13.12 -2.54 10.54
C ILE A 117 13.80 -1.27 11.08
N LEU A 118 14.81 -0.78 10.37
CA LEU A 118 15.53 0.43 10.73
C LEU A 118 14.61 1.66 10.77
N GLU A 119 13.79 1.87 9.73
CA GLU A 119 12.86 3.00 9.66
C GLU A 119 11.81 2.92 10.78
N THR A 120 11.21 1.75 11.02
CA THR A 120 10.10 1.59 11.99
C THR A 120 10.60 1.67 13.43
N LEU A 121 11.78 1.16 13.71
CA LEU A 121 12.38 1.15 15.04
C LEU A 121 13.27 2.38 15.32
N GLU A 122 13.32 3.34 14.40
CA GLU A 122 14.17 4.52 14.52
C GLU A 122 15.63 4.14 14.79
N ALA A 123 16.10 3.10 14.10
CA ALA A 123 17.31 2.36 14.44
C ALA A 123 18.45 2.58 13.44
N GLU A 124 19.67 2.33 13.91
CA GLU A 124 20.90 2.34 13.11
C GLU A 124 21.48 0.92 13.05
N MET A 125 21.90 0.49 11.86
CA MET A 125 22.65 -0.76 11.69
C MET A 125 24.14 -0.49 11.86
N VAL A 126 24.78 -1.22 12.78
CA VAL A 126 26.22 -1.09 13.06
C VAL A 126 27.04 -2.27 12.55
N VAL A 127 26.41 -3.40 12.27
CA VAL A 127 26.97 -4.57 11.57
C VAL A 127 25.89 -5.14 10.68
N GLY A 128 26.19 -5.46 9.42
CA GLY A 128 25.28 -6.08 8.47
C GLY A 128 25.09 -5.26 7.20
N ASP A 129 24.10 -5.65 6.39
CA ASP A 129 23.72 -5.01 5.14
C ASP A 129 22.27 -4.47 5.24
N PRO A 130 22.05 -3.15 5.17
CA PRO A 130 20.71 -2.55 5.22
C PRO A 130 19.78 -2.98 4.06
N GLU A 131 20.35 -3.41 2.94
CA GLU A 131 19.58 -3.88 1.76
C GLU A 131 19.21 -5.37 1.85
N ALA A 132 19.75 -6.09 2.84
CA ALA A 132 19.39 -7.49 3.09
C ALA A 132 17.96 -7.62 3.64
N VAL A 133 17.50 -8.86 3.68
CA VAL A 133 16.14 -9.23 4.11
C VAL A 133 16.23 -10.22 5.27
N PHE A 134 15.43 -9.98 6.30
CA PHE A 134 15.22 -10.96 7.36
C PHE A 134 14.19 -11.99 6.88
N GLU A 135 14.64 -13.20 6.59
CA GLU A 135 13.82 -14.26 5.97
C GLU A 135 13.83 -15.60 6.70
N ARG A 136 14.55 -15.69 7.82
CA ARG A 136 14.65 -16.91 8.66
C ARG A 136 14.70 -16.54 10.13
N GLY A 137 14.29 -17.48 10.98
CA GLY A 137 14.32 -17.35 12.42
C GLY A 137 13.07 -16.76 13.03
N ASN A 138 13.06 -16.73 14.34
CA ASN A 138 12.01 -16.16 15.18
C ASN A 138 12.44 -14.80 15.71
N VAL A 139 11.48 -14.05 16.23
CA VAL A 139 11.77 -12.87 17.05
C VAL A 139 11.54 -13.21 18.49
N LEU A 140 12.56 -13.01 19.33
CA LEU A 140 12.47 -13.26 20.77
C LEU A 140 13.12 -12.13 21.58
N ILE A 141 12.73 -12.04 22.84
CA ILE A 141 13.24 -11.05 23.79
C ILE A 141 14.16 -11.78 24.77
N SER A 142 15.41 -11.33 24.88
CA SER A 142 16.34 -11.81 25.89
C SER A 142 15.99 -11.25 27.27
N ALA A 143 14.98 -11.85 27.91
CA ALA A 143 14.47 -11.41 29.21
C ALA A 143 14.98 -12.23 30.37
N ALA A 144 15.49 -13.44 30.15
CA ALA A 144 16.08 -14.30 31.14
C ALA A 144 17.61 -14.14 31.22
N ASP A 145 18.24 -14.87 32.16
CA ASP A 145 19.70 -14.92 32.24
C ASP A 145 20.29 -15.54 30.96
N PRO A 146 21.53 -15.15 30.55
CA PRO A 146 22.16 -15.63 29.35
C PRO A 146 22.18 -17.15 29.21
N ASP A 147 22.57 -17.84 30.26
CA ASP A 147 22.63 -19.33 30.29
C ASP A 147 21.28 -20.00 30.01
N VAL A 148 20.17 -19.36 30.45
CA VAL A 148 18.82 -19.84 30.16
C VAL A 148 18.42 -19.53 28.73
N MET A 149 18.82 -18.36 28.22
CA MET A 149 18.48 -17.94 26.88
C MET A 149 19.14 -18.78 25.79
N GLU A 150 20.30 -19.39 26.05
CA GLU A 150 20.98 -20.27 25.09
C GLU A 150 20.10 -21.44 24.62
N ASP A 151 19.24 -21.97 25.49
CA ASP A 151 18.31 -23.04 25.15
C ASP A 151 17.17 -22.61 24.24
N TYR A 152 16.87 -21.29 24.16
CA TYR A 152 15.74 -20.72 23.41
C TYR A 152 16.16 -20.02 22.14
N ILE A 153 17.41 -19.59 22.01
CA ILE A 153 17.93 -18.92 20.83
C ILE A 153 18.36 -19.98 19.81
N HIS A 154 17.83 -19.88 18.60
CA HIS A 154 18.12 -20.79 17.52
C HIS A 154 18.81 -20.06 16.37
N GLN A 155 19.32 -20.84 15.41
CA GLN A 155 19.99 -20.32 14.24
C GLN A 155 19.09 -19.32 13.50
N ASP A 156 19.67 -18.20 13.11
CA ASP A 156 19.05 -17.09 12.36
C ASP A 156 17.98 -16.28 13.11
N ASP A 157 17.77 -16.53 14.42
CA ASP A 157 16.80 -15.78 15.23
C ASP A 157 17.16 -14.28 15.35
N MET A 158 16.14 -13.44 15.50
CA MET A 158 16.28 -12.03 15.86
C MET A 158 16.07 -11.86 17.36
N VAL A 159 17.10 -11.45 18.08
CA VAL A 159 17.08 -11.32 19.53
C VAL A 159 17.02 -9.85 19.94
N ILE A 160 15.93 -9.44 20.55
CA ILE A 160 15.77 -8.11 21.15
C ILE A 160 16.40 -8.12 22.53
N THR A 161 17.44 -7.32 22.75
CA THR A 161 18.25 -7.29 23.98
C THR A 161 18.49 -5.87 24.48
N GLY A 162 18.94 -5.76 25.70
CA GLY A 162 19.39 -4.50 26.30
C GLY A 162 20.90 -4.30 26.15
N ASN A 163 21.49 -3.58 27.11
CA ASN A 163 22.90 -3.19 27.14
C ASN A 163 23.83 -4.20 27.85
N ARG A 164 23.32 -5.36 28.24
CA ARG A 164 24.14 -6.38 28.89
C ARG A 164 25.06 -7.04 27.88
N TYR A 165 26.37 -6.96 28.13
CA TYR A 165 27.38 -7.56 27.27
C TYR A 165 27.19 -9.07 27.13
N GLU A 166 26.95 -9.76 28.25
CA GLU A 166 26.76 -11.22 28.31
C GLU A 166 25.57 -11.67 27.49
N SER A 167 24.45 -10.93 27.50
CA SER A 167 23.27 -11.24 26.71
C SER A 167 23.52 -11.06 25.20
N GLN A 168 24.31 -10.05 24.81
CA GLN A 168 24.69 -9.85 23.41
C GLN A 168 25.66 -10.94 22.95
N LEU A 169 26.63 -11.32 23.79
CA LEU A 169 27.60 -12.37 23.53
C LEU A 169 26.91 -13.72 23.34
N SER A 170 26.11 -14.15 24.34
CA SER A 170 25.36 -15.41 24.30
C SER A 170 24.44 -15.48 23.07
N ALA A 171 23.70 -14.43 22.75
CA ALA A 171 22.84 -14.42 21.57
C ALA A 171 23.62 -14.70 20.27
N ILE A 172 24.78 -14.07 20.08
CA ILE A 172 25.60 -14.26 18.87
C ILE A 172 26.20 -15.66 18.84
N GLU A 173 26.72 -16.16 19.97
CA GLU A 173 27.33 -17.49 20.07
C GLU A 173 26.29 -18.60 19.88
N SER A 174 25.04 -18.39 20.31
CA SER A 174 23.91 -19.30 20.06
C SER A 174 23.39 -19.30 18.63
N GLY A 175 23.93 -18.45 17.75
CA GLY A 175 23.61 -18.44 16.32
C GLY A 175 22.54 -17.44 15.91
N ALA A 176 22.25 -16.42 16.72
CA ALA A 176 21.33 -15.35 16.32
C ALA A 176 21.76 -14.70 14.99
N GLY A 177 20.85 -14.58 14.05
CA GLY A 177 21.06 -13.89 12.79
C GLY A 177 21.00 -12.36 12.91
N CYS A 178 20.33 -11.86 13.96
CA CYS A 178 20.23 -10.46 14.26
C CYS A 178 20.11 -10.19 15.77
N ILE A 179 20.80 -9.18 16.28
CA ILE A 179 20.52 -8.62 17.61
C ILE A 179 20.04 -7.16 17.49
N VAL A 180 18.97 -6.83 18.22
CA VAL A 180 18.43 -5.48 18.33
C VAL A 180 18.71 -4.95 19.72
N VAL A 181 19.68 -4.02 19.82
CA VAL A 181 20.15 -3.45 21.09
C VAL A 181 19.31 -2.19 21.39
N CYS A 182 18.56 -2.25 22.47
CA CYS A 182 17.61 -1.20 22.89
C CYS A 182 18.28 -0.06 23.70
N LEU A 183 17.51 1.04 23.89
CA LEU A 183 17.86 2.20 24.72
C LEU A 183 19.09 2.98 24.21
N GLY A 184 19.43 2.88 22.93
CA GLY A 184 20.59 3.56 22.36
C GLY A 184 21.92 3.13 22.97
N ALA A 185 21.97 1.95 23.60
CA ALA A 185 23.15 1.48 24.28
C ALA A 185 24.29 1.22 23.28
N PRO A 186 25.53 1.66 23.58
CA PRO A 186 26.66 1.45 22.69
C PRO A 186 27.05 -0.03 22.65
N VAL A 187 27.32 -0.53 21.46
CA VAL A 187 27.81 -1.91 21.26
C VAL A 187 29.35 -1.88 21.23
N SER A 188 29.97 -2.73 22.04
CA SER A 188 31.44 -2.80 22.16
C SER A 188 32.11 -3.25 20.86
N ARG A 189 33.39 -2.90 20.70
CA ARG A 189 34.17 -3.36 19.53
C ARG A 189 34.27 -4.89 19.45
N SER A 190 34.38 -5.56 20.59
CA SER A 190 34.44 -7.03 20.67
C SER A 190 33.15 -7.67 20.17
N ILE A 191 31.97 -7.16 20.58
CA ILE A 191 30.67 -7.64 20.09
C ILE A 191 30.51 -7.38 18.59
N ARG A 192 30.89 -6.20 18.09
CA ARG A 192 30.81 -5.93 16.64
C ARG A 192 31.71 -6.87 15.82
N LYS A 193 32.91 -7.16 16.33
CA LYS A 193 33.83 -8.08 15.67
C LYS A 193 33.23 -9.50 15.65
N LEU A 194 32.77 -9.99 16.80
CA LEU A 194 32.15 -11.31 16.93
C LEU A 194 30.92 -11.43 16.02
N ALA A 195 30.04 -10.43 16.02
CA ALA A 195 28.86 -10.41 15.17
C ALA A 195 29.24 -10.52 13.68
N ASN A 196 30.27 -9.79 13.25
CA ASN A 196 30.75 -9.85 11.87
C ASN A 196 31.35 -11.24 11.52
N GLU A 197 32.07 -11.88 12.47
CA GLU A 197 32.63 -13.22 12.29
C GLU A 197 31.56 -14.30 12.20
N HIS A 198 30.42 -14.13 12.92
CA HIS A 198 29.27 -15.04 12.93
C HIS A 198 28.19 -14.68 11.89
N GLY A 199 28.35 -13.61 11.11
CA GLY A 199 27.34 -13.16 10.16
C GLY A 199 26.07 -12.62 10.83
N CYS A 200 26.15 -12.20 12.10
CA CYS A 200 25.04 -11.65 12.87
C CYS A 200 24.89 -10.15 12.60
N THR A 201 23.70 -9.73 12.20
CA THR A 201 23.35 -8.31 12.06
C THR A 201 23.20 -7.66 13.44
N VAL A 202 23.74 -6.43 13.60
CA VAL A 202 23.60 -5.66 14.84
C VAL A 202 22.92 -4.34 14.57
N ILE A 203 21.78 -4.12 15.23
CA ILE A 203 20.96 -2.92 15.13
C ILE A 203 20.88 -2.25 16.51
N ILE A 204 21.03 -0.93 16.56
CA ILE A 204 20.85 -0.11 17.77
C ILE A 204 19.61 0.76 17.60
N THR A 205 18.69 0.73 18.56
CA THR A 205 17.50 1.58 18.58
C THR A 205 17.42 2.38 19.89
N PRO A 206 16.98 3.66 19.86
CA PRO A 206 16.74 4.43 21.07
C PRO A 206 15.52 3.92 21.87
N LEU A 207 14.68 3.08 21.28
CA LEU A 207 13.47 2.55 21.90
C LEU A 207 13.80 1.53 22.99
N ASP A 208 12.89 1.40 23.96
CA ASP A 208 12.94 0.34 24.96
C ASP A 208 12.44 -0.99 24.41
N THR A 209 12.78 -2.09 25.09
CA THR A 209 12.46 -3.46 24.70
C THR A 209 10.96 -3.70 24.46
N TYR A 210 10.10 -3.14 25.33
CA TYR A 210 8.65 -3.26 25.19
C TYR A 210 8.12 -2.56 23.93
N THR A 211 8.63 -1.36 23.67
CA THR A 211 8.26 -0.58 22.48
C THR A 211 8.73 -1.29 21.21
N VAL A 212 9.97 -1.83 21.20
CA VAL A 212 10.48 -2.62 20.07
C VAL A 212 9.60 -3.83 19.84
N ALA A 213 9.32 -4.63 20.87
CA ALA A 213 8.48 -5.82 20.76
C ALA A 213 7.07 -5.52 20.22
N ARG A 214 6.51 -4.36 20.54
CA ARG A 214 5.22 -3.91 20.00
C ARG A 214 5.29 -3.43 18.56
N ARG A 215 6.42 -2.83 18.15
CA ARG A 215 6.56 -2.22 16.82
C ARG A 215 7.13 -3.17 15.78
N ILE A 216 7.79 -4.24 16.19
CA ILE A 216 8.52 -5.11 15.26
C ILE A 216 7.62 -5.69 14.16
N ASN A 217 6.39 -6.07 14.48
CA ASN A 217 5.44 -6.58 13.49
C ASN A 217 4.99 -5.51 12.48
N GLN A 218 5.15 -4.22 12.80
CA GLN A 218 4.82 -3.12 11.90
C GLN A 218 5.89 -2.90 10.81
N CYS A 219 7.05 -3.56 10.94
CA CYS A 219 8.15 -3.52 9.96
C CYS A 219 7.83 -4.34 8.70
N MET A 220 6.90 -5.29 8.79
CA MET A 220 6.57 -6.18 7.68
C MET A 220 6.15 -5.41 6.43
N PRO A 221 6.57 -5.86 5.24
CA PRO A 221 6.19 -5.22 3.99
C PRO A 221 4.71 -5.43 3.68
N VAL A 222 4.08 -4.44 3.04
CA VAL A 222 2.64 -4.49 2.72
C VAL A 222 2.29 -5.65 1.77
N ARG A 223 3.25 -6.16 0.98
CA ARG A 223 3.04 -7.31 0.08
C ARG A 223 2.56 -8.57 0.80
N ALA A 224 2.87 -8.72 2.09
CA ALA A 224 2.44 -9.87 2.88
C ALA A 224 0.92 -9.86 3.19
N PHE A 225 0.25 -8.70 3.08
CA PHE A 225 -1.13 -8.50 3.51
C PHE A 225 -2.01 -7.83 2.46
N MET A 226 -1.43 -7.37 1.36
CA MET A 226 -2.19 -6.74 0.29
C MET A 226 -3.08 -7.74 -0.44
N ARG A 227 -4.12 -7.24 -1.06
CA ARG A 227 -4.98 -8.02 -1.97
C ARG A 227 -4.50 -7.84 -3.39
N ARG A 228 -4.20 -8.94 -4.07
CA ARG A 228 -3.84 -9.00 -5.49
C ARG A 228 -4.98 -9.52 -6.36
N GLU A 229 -5.77 -10.45 -5.82
CA GLU A 229 -6.83 -11.10 -6.57
C GLU A 229 -8.21 -10.47 -6.32
N GLY A 230 -9.11 -10.63 -7.26
CA GLY A 230 -10.49 -10.13 -7.14
C GLY A 230 -10.60 -8.60 -7.08
N LEU A 231 -9.61 -7.87 -7.58
CA LEU A 231 -9.61 -6.41 -7.57
C LEU A 231 -10.69 -5.88 -8.53
N ILE A 232 -11.64 -5.12 -7.98
CA ILE A 232 -12.59 -4.35 -8.78
C ILE A 232 -11.91 -3.04 -9.15
N LYS A 233 -11.68 -2.84 -10.45
CA LYS A 233 -11.03 -1.66 -11.02
C LYS A 233 -11.86 -1.10 -12.16
N PHE A 234 -11.76 0.19 -12.41
CA PHE A 234 -12.52 0.89 -13.44
C PHE A 234 -11.60 1.56 -14.46
N LEU A 235 -12.10 1.65 -15.69
CA LEU A 235 -11.46 2.40 -16.76
C LEU A 235 -12.06 3.82 -16.85
N PRO A 236 -11.33 4.82 -17.36
CA PRO A 236 -11.87 6.17 -17.56
C PRO A 236 -13.12 6.22 -18.44
N GLY A 237 -13.31 5.22 -19.29
CA GLY A 237 -14.46 5.09 -20.17
C GLY A 237 -15.72 4.47 -19.55
N ASP A 238 -15.61 3.84 -18.39
CA ASP A 238 -16.72 3.16 -17.72
C ASP A 238 -17.77 4.16 -17.22
N TYR A 239 -19.00 3.68 -17.05
CA TYR A 239 -20.07 4.50 -16.53
C TYR A 239 -20.12 4.48 -15.00
N THR A 240 -20.54 5.60 -14.41
CA THR A 240 -20.63 5.72 -12.94
C THR A 240 -21.64 4.76 -12.31
N ASP A 241 -22.63 4.30 -13.08
CA ASP A 241 -23.62 3.34 -12.59
C ASP A 241 -22.97 1.99 -12.26
N SER A 242 -22.00 1.52 -13.05
CA SER A 242 -21.21 0.32 -12.73
C SER A 242 -20.47 0.41 -11.40
N ILE A 243 -20.01 1.62 -11.02
CA ILE A 243 -19.37 1.85 -9.72
C ILE A 243 -20.39 1.77 -8.59
N LYS A 244 -21.59 2.36 -8.79
CA LYS A 244 -22.68 2.30 -7.80
C LYS A 244 -23.10 0.87 -7.53
N ASP A 245 -23.26 0.07 -8.60
CA ASP A 245 -23.61 -1.36 -8.50
C ASP A 245 -22.52 -2.13 -7.71
N SER A 246 -21.24 -1.87 -8.02
CA SER A 246 -20.12 -2.48 -7.29
C SER A 246 -20.11 -2.08 -5.82
N MET A 247 -20.40 -0.83 -5.50
CA MET A 247 -20.47 -0.34 -4.11
C MET A 247 -21.66 -0.91 -3.32
N GLN A 248 -22.77 -1.22 -4.00
CA GLN A 248 -23.95 -1.86 -3.38
C GLN A 248 -23.70 -3.34 -3.10
N ASN A 249 -23.04 -4.02 -4.01
CA ASN A 249 -22.82 -5.46 -3.96
C ASN A 249 -21.57 -5.87 -3.16
N THR A 250 -20.71 -4.93 -2.80
CA THR A 250 -19.49 -5.18 -2.04
C THR A 250 -19.33 -4.23 -0.86
N ARG A 251 -18.50 -4.62 0.12
CA ARG A 251 -18.12 -3.74 1.24
C ARG A 251 -16.99 -2.78 0.88
N ILE A 252 -16.48 -2.82 -0.36
CA ILE A 252 -15.39 -1.99 -0.84
C ILE A 252 -15.92 -0.56 -1.01
N ARG A 253 -15.14 0.43 -0.54
CA ARG A 253 -15.51 1.85 -0.58
C ARG A 253 -14.69 2.67 -1.55
N ASP A 254 -13.48 2.21 -1.86
CA ASP A 254 -12.54 2.88 -2.75
C ASP A 254 -12.11 1.90 -3.85
N PHE A 255 -12.13 2.36 -5.08
CA PHE A 255 -11.82 1.56 -6.26
C PHE A 255 -10.70 2.22 -7.05
N PRO A 256 -9.68 1.48 -7.46
CA PRO A 256 -8.65 1.99 -8.36
C PRO A 256 -9.19 2.22 -9.77
N VAL A 257 -8.71 3.29 -10.38
CA VAL A 257 -8.89 3.58 -11.79
C VAL A 257 -7.58 3.29 -12.50
N VAL A 258 -7.65 2.54 -13.57
CA VAL A 258 -6.50 2.18 -14.39
C VAL A 258 -6.75 2.51 -15.86
N ASP A 259 -5.70 2.67 -16.65
CA ASP A 259 -5.83 2.77 -18.10
C ASP A 259 -6.01 1.39 -18.75
N LYS A 260 -6.07 1.34 -20.08
CA LYS A 260 -6.23 0.10 -20.85
C LYS A 260 -5.04 -0.85 -20.74
N THR A 261 -3.88 -0.36 -20.36
CA THR A 261 -2.63 -1.11 -20.19
C THR A 261 -2.38 -1.52 -18.73
N GLY A 262 -3.28 -1.10 -17.81
CA GLY A 262 -3.21 -1.45 -16.40
C GLY A 262 -2.49 -0.42 -15.54
N HIS A 263 -1.98 0.69 -16.11
CA HIS A 263 -1.33 1.74 -15.32
C HIS A 263 -2.34 2.43 -14.41
N TYR A 264 -1.92 2.66 -13.20
CA TYR A 264 -2.73 3.30 -12.18
C TYR A 264 -2.93 4.80 -12.47
N ILE A 265 -4.17 5.28 -12.38
CA ILE A 265 -4.53 6.68 -12.64
C ILE A 265 -4.92 7.41 -11.35
N GLY A 266 -5.60 6.73 -10.43
CA GLY A 266 -6.12 7.32 -9.19
C GLY A 266 -7.20 6.45 -8.55
N MET A 267 -7.84 6.98 -7.50
CA MET A 267 -8.88 6.28 -6.73
C MET A 267 -10.23 6.97 -6.85
N ILE A 268 -11.30 6.18 -6.87
CA ILE A 268 -12.68 6.65 -6.78
C ILE A 268 -13.26 6.19 -5.45
N SER A 269 -13.83 7.12 -4.69
CA SER A 269 -14.55 6.84 -3.46
C SER A 269 -16.05 7.15 -3.61
N ARG A 270 -16.84 6.72 -2.63
CA ARG A 270 -18.26 7.07 -2.54
C ARG A 270 -18.50 8.60 -2.58
N ARG A 271 -17.59 9.39 -1.99
CA ARG A 271 -17.67 10.86 -1.99
C ARG A 271 -17.57 11.44 -3.40
N ASN A 272 -16.70 10.88 -4.24
CA ASN A 272 -16.54 11.32 -5.63
C ASN A 272 -17.81 11.05 -6.45
N LEU A 273 -18.51 9.93 -6.20
CA LEU A 273 -19.79 9.64 -6.87
C LEU A 273 -20.88 10.67 -6.52
N LEU A 274 -20.96 11.09 -5.27
CA LEU A 274 -21.93 12.09 -4.82
C LEU A 274 -21.63 13.50 -5.39
N GLY A 275 -20.37 13.79 -5.67
CA GLY A 275 -19.91 15.04 -6.27
C GLY A 275 -19.89 15.04 -7.81
N ALA A 276 -20.17 13.91 -8.45
CA ALA A 276 -20.16 13.81 -9.90
C ALA A 276 -21.27 14.68 -10.50
N LYS A 277 -20.86 15.78 -11.14
CA LYS A 277 -21.80 16.64 -11.87
C LYS A 277 -22.25 15.91 -13.13
N GLY A 278 -23.55 15.67 -13.25
CA GLY A 278 -24.14 15.17 -14.49
C GLY A 278 -23.84 16.11 -15.66
N LYS A 279 -23.76 15.56 -16.87
CA LYS A 279 -23.67 16.42 -18.07
C LYS A 279 -24.92 17.27 -18.16
N HIS A 280 -24.73 18.57 -18.31
CA HIS A 280 -25.84 19.45 -18.60
C HIS A 280 -26.33 19.17 -20.02
N ILE A 281 -27.54 18.65 -20.14
CA ILE A 281 -28.28 18.54 -21.40
C ILE A 281 -29.19 19.73 -21.46
N ILE A 282 -28.98 20.57 -22.49
CA ILE A 282 -29.91 21.65 -22.82
C ILE A 282 -30.87 21.05 -23.84
N LEU A 283 -32.12 20.88 -23.45
CA LEU A 283 -33.21 20.45 -24.30
C LEU A 283 -33.71 21.61 -25.18
#